data_a978bd8cd9bf1897b3477909235bda6f
#
_entry.id   a978bd8cd9bf1897b3477909235bda6f
#
_cell.length_a   1.000
_cell.length_b   1.000
_cell.length_c   1.000
_cell.angle_alpha   90.00
_cell.angle_beta   90.00
_cell.angle_gamma   90.00
#
_symmetry.space_group_name_H-M   'P 1'
#
loop_
_entity.id
_entity.type
_entity.pdbx_description
1 polymer ?
#
loop_
_entity_poly.entity_id
_entity_poly.type
_entity_poly.pdbx_seq_one_letter_code
_entity_poly.pdbx_strand_id
1 'polypeptide(L)'
;MSAQSPTVAKASTAIGFTELVALLQQVFVRHGTSPQVAAILAHNCASAERDGAHSHGVFRIPGYVSTLNSGWVNGKAVPVVEDVASGFVRVDADNGFAQPALEAARSLLVRKARSAGIALLAIRNSHHFAALWPDVEPFAEEGLVALSVVNSMTCVVPHLSLIHISEPTRLRRIS
;
A
#
# COMPACT_ATOMS: atom_id res chain seq x y z
N MET A 1 26.30 42.29 10.48
CA MET A 1 25.44 42.34 9.25
C MET A 1 25.27 40.90 8.80
N SER A 2 24.12 40.32 9.14
CA SER A 2 23.80 38.92 8.79
C SER A 2 23.07 38.91 7.45
N ALA A 3 23.70 38.33 6.46
CA ALA A 3 23.09 38.16 5.13
C ALA A 3 22.02 37.07 5.18
N GLN A 4 20.74 37.43 5.08
CA GLN A 4 19.64 36.50 4.87
C GLN A 4 19.72 36.01 3.43
N SER A 5 19.93 34.68 3.26
CA SER A 5 19.79 34.01 1.98
C SER A 5 18.36 34.15 1.46
N PRO A 6 18.14 34.46 0.18
CA PRO A 6 16.80 34.57 -0.37
C PRO A 6 16.11 33.22 -0.35
N THR A 7 14.97 33.14 0.32
CA THR A 7 14.07 32.00 0.27
C THR A 7 13.45 31.96 -1.13
N VAL A 8 13.91 31.06 -1.97
CA VAL A 8 13.28 30.80 -3.26
C VAL A 8 11.89 30.19 -2.97
N ALA A 9 10.86 30.98 -3.21
CA ALA A 9 9.48 30.50 -3.17
C ALA A 9 9.35 29.34 -4.19
N LYS A 10 9.16 28.12 -3.73
CA LYS A 10 8.83 27.00 -4.60
C LYS A 10 7.48 27.31 -5.24
N ALA A 11 7.48 27.49 -6.57
CA ALA A 11 6.23 27.57 -7.32
C ALA A 11 5.46 26.27 -7.11
N SER A 12 4.31 26.34 -6.45
CA SER A 12 3.39 25.20 -6.32
C SER A 12 2.51 25.19 -7.56
N THR A 13 2.48 24.08 -8.28
CA THR A 13 1.57 23.87 -9.40
C THR A 13 0.42 23.00 -8.92
N ALA A 14 -0.80 23.49 -8.98
CA ALA A 14 -1.98 22.69 -8.71
C ALA A 14 -2.25 21.77 -9.91
N ILE A 15 -2.51 20.50 -9.64
CA ILE A 15 -2.88 19.49 -10.63
C ILE A 15 -4.23 18.87 -10.23
N GLY A 16 -5.10 18.61 -11.20
CA GLY A 16 -6.36 17.94 -10.96
C GLY A 16 -6.17 16.46 -10.61
N PHE A 17 -7.08 15.88 -9.80
CA PHE A 17 -6.99 14.48 -9.38
C PHE A 17 -6.86 13.51 -10.56
N THR A 18 -7.73 13.64 -11.56
CA THR A 18 -7.73 12.77 -12.75
C THR A 18 -6.44 12.93 -13.56
N GLU A 19 -5.93 14.15 -13.65
CA GLU A 19 -4.67 14.44 -14.35
C GLU A 19 -3.48 13.84 -13.60
N LEU A 20 -3.47 13.92 -12.26
CA LEU A 20 -2.45 13.27 -11.42
C LEU A 20 -2.47 11.77 -11.60
N VAL A 21 -3.65 11.13 -11.55
CA VAL A 21 -3.78 9.67 -11.78
C VAL A 21 -3.21 9.30 -13.15
N ALA A 22 -3.57 10.01 -14.21
CA ALA A 22 -3.09 9.74 -15.56
C ALA A 22 -1.55 9.89 -15.68
N LEU A 23 -0.99 10.92 -15.05
CA LEU A 23 0.46 11.14 -15.01
C LEU A 23 1.17 10.01 -14.28
N LEU A 24 0.69 9.64 -13.09
CA LEU A 24 1.29 8.56 -12.29
C LEU A 24 1.19 7.21 -13.00
N GLN A 25 0.07 6.94 -13.67
CA GLN A 25 -0.09 5.71 -14.46
C GLN A 25 0.95 5.62 -15.58
N GLN A 26 1.21 6.72 -16.29
CA GLN A 26 2.25 6.76 -17.31
C GLN A 26 3.64 6.51 -16.71
N VAL A 27 3.94 7.10 -15.56
CA VAL A 27 5.20 6.86 -14.84
C VAL A 27 5.37 5.38 -14.51
N PHE A 28 4.36 4.73 -13.92
CA PHE A 28 4.44 3.32 -13.56
C PHE A 28 4.60 2.41 -14.78
N VAL A 29 3.82 2.63 -15.84
CA VAL A 29 3.96 1.86 -17.09
C VAL A 29 5.36 2.00 -17.68
N ARG A 30 5.90 3.22 -17.71
CA ARG A 30 7.25 3.49 -18.21
C ARG A 30 8.33 2.75 -17.43
N HIS A 31 8.09 2.49 -16.14
CA HIS A 31 9.01 1.78 -15.25
C HIS A 31 8.67 0.29 -15.08
N GLY A 32 7.92 -0.29 -16.02
CA GLY A 32 7.81 -1.74 -16.18
C GLY A 32 6.60 -2.39 -15.52
N THR A 33 5.61 -1.61 -15.05
CA THR A 33 4.35 -2.21 -14.60
C THR A 33 3.45 -2.57 -15.78
N SER A 34 2.53 -3.52 -15.55
CA SER A 34 1.39 -3.71 -16.46
C SER A 34 0.43 -2.49 -16.35
N PRO A 35 -0.37 -2.20 -17.40
CA PRO A 35 -1.34 -1.11 -17.34
C PRO A 35 -2.34 -1.24 -16.18
N GLN A 36 -2.74 -2.46 -15.82
CA GLN A 36 -3.65 -2.74 -14.71
C GLN A 36 -3.00 -2.41 -13.36
N VAL A 37 -1.78 -2.88 -13.13
CA VAL A 37 -1.00 -2.56 -11.92
C VAL A 37 -0.78 -1.07 -11.83
N ALA A 38 -0.38 -0.41 -12.92
CA ALA A 38 -0.18 1.03 -12.98
C ALA A 38 -1.43 1.82 -12.57
N ALA A 39 -2.61 1.42 -13.06
CA ALA A 39 -3.86 2.10 -12.75
C ALA A 39 -4.18 2.02 -11.25
N ILE A 40 -4.04 0.86 -10.63
CA ILE A 40 -4.29 0.64 -9.21
C ILE A 40 -3.33 1.47 -8.35
N LEU A 41 -2.02 1.41 -8.64
CA LEU A 41 -1.02 2.15 -7.87
C LEU A 41 -1.16 3.67 -8.04
N ALA A 42 -1.42 4.13 -9.27
CA ALA A 42 -1.62 5.56 -9.55
C ALA A 42 -2.81 6.13 -8.80
N HIS A 43 -3.94 5.41 -8.80
CA HIS A 43 -5.13 5.81 -8.07
C HIS A 43 -4.86 5.86 -6.55
N ASN A 44 -4.20 4.84 -5.99
CA ASN A 44 -3.87 4.78 -4.57
C ASN A 44 -2.95 5.95 -4.15
N CYS A 45 -1.87 6.21 -4.90
CA CYS A 45 -0.97 7.33 -4.61
C CYS A 45 -1.66 8.70 -4.77
N ALA A 46 -2.49 8.87 -5.79
CA ALA A 46 -3.22 10.12 -5.99
C ALA A 46 -4.27 10.35 -4.90
N SER A 47 -4.93 9.30 -4.42
CA SER A 47 -5.87 9.37 -3.29
C SER A 47 -5.17 9.79 -2.01
N ALA A 48 -4.02 9.20 -1.70
CA ALA A 48 -3.22 9.58 -0.55
C ALA A 48 -2.75 11.05 -0.63
N GLU A 49 -2.37 11.53 -1.81
CA GLU A 49 -1.98 12.92 -2.02
C GLU A 49 -3.16 13.87 -1.82
N ARG A 50 -4.32 13.57 -2.41
CA ARG A 50 -5.57 14.34 -2.26
C ARG A 50 -5.99 14.47 -0.80
N ASP A 51 -5.85 13.39 -0.04
CA ASP A 51 -6.28 13.30 1.37
C ASP A 51 -5.25 13.87 2.35
N GLY A 52 -4.18 14.52 1.84
CA GLY A 52 -3.15 15.19 2.65
C GLY A 52 -2.10 14.24 3.24
N ALA A 53 -2.14 12.95 2.91
CA ALA A 53 -1.13 11.98 3.35
C ALA A 53 0.08 11.94 2.40
N HIS A 54 0.73 13.07 2.23
CA HIS A 54 1.82 13.29 1.25
C HIS A 54 2.96 12.26 1.39
N SER A 55 3.21 11.75 2.60
CA SER A 55 4.21 10.67 2.83
C SER A 55 3.89 9.36 2.13
N HIS A 56 2.64 9.15 1.71
CA HIS A 56 2.14 7.96 0.99
C HIS A 56 1.61 8.29 -0.41
N GLY A 57 1.64 9.55 -0.80
CA GLY A 57 1.28 10.07 -2.11
C GLY A 57 2.48 10.16 -3.07
N VAL A 58 2.61 11.28 -3.75
CA VAL A 58 3.64 11.55 -4.78
C VAL A 58 5.07 11.37 -4.21
N PHE A 59 5.28 11.65 -2.94
CA PHE A 59 6.56 11.44 -2.25
C PHE A 59 7.09 10.00 -2.38
N ARG A 60 6.20 9.01 -2.50
CA ARG A 60 6.59 7.59 -2.61
C ARG A 60 7.05 7.17 -4.00
N ILE A 61 6.73 7.94 -5.04
CA ILE A 61 6.99 7.56 -6.43
C ILE A 61 8.46 7.22 -6.70
N PRO A 62 9.47 7.98 -6.22
CA PRO A 62 10.87 7.59 -6.40
C PRO A 62 11.20 6.21 -5.83
N GLY A 63 10.61 5.85 -4.69
CA GLY A 63 10.77 4.53 -4.07
C GLY A 63 10.17 3.41 -4.93
N TYR A 64 8.95 3.59 -5.41
CA TYR A 64 8.33 2.64 -6.35
C TYR A 64 9.17 2.45 -7.62
N VAL A 65 9.60 3.54 -8.22
CA VAL A 65 10.44 3.52 -9.44
C VAL A 65 11.76 2.79 -9.18
N SER A 66 12.41 3.07 -8.06
CA SER A 66 13.67 2.41 -7.69
C SER A 66 13.51 0.90 -7.53
N THR A 67 12.45 0.44 -6.85
CA THR A 67 12.20 -1.00 -6.65
C THR A 67 11.83 -1.71 -7.95
N LEU A 68 11.08 -1.05 -8.84
CA LEU A 68 10.77 -1.59 -10.17
C LEU A 68 12.03 -1.70 -11.04
N ASN A 69 12.83 -0.64 -11.10
CA ASN A 69 14.04 -0.61 -11.94
C ASN A 69 15.12 -1.60 -11.45
N SER A 70 15.17 -1.88 -10.15
CA SER A 70 16.10 -2.88 -9.59
C SER A 70 15.65 -4.33 -9.82
N GLY A 71 14.41 -4.54 -10.27
CA GLY A 71 13.81 -5.87 -10.41
C GLY A 71 13.44 -6.52 -9.08
N TRP A 72 13.48 -5.77 -7.96
CA TRP A 72 13.10 -6.31 -6.66
C TRP A 72 11.60 -6.58 -6.55
N VAL A 73 10.78 -5.83 -7.26
CA VAL A 73 9.33 -6.01 -7.34
C VAL A 73 8.95 -6.41 -8.76
N ASN A 74 8.09 -7.41 -8.90
CA ASN A 74 7.51 -7.78 -10.18
C ASN A 74 6.36 -6.82 -10.55
N GLY A 75 6.64 -5.84 -11.39
CA GLY A 75 5.65 -4.85 -11.85
C GLY A 75 4.56 -5.42 -12.76
N LYS A 76 4.72 -6.67 -13.24
CA LYS A 76 3.77 -7.38 -14.11
C LYS A 76 3.17 -8.61 -13.42
N ALA A 77 3.29 -8.69 -12.10
CA ALA A 77 2.79 -9.79 -11.31
C ALA A 77 1.31 -10.08 -11.61
N VAL A 78 0.98 -11.36 -11.64
CA VAL A 78 -0.38 -11.85 -11.77
C VAL A 78 -0.73 -12.58 -10.47
N PRO A 79 -1.48 -11.97 -9.56
CA PRO A 79 -1.82 -12.57 -8.27
C PRO A 79 -2.61 -13.86 -8.44
N VAL A 80 -2.27 -14.89 -7.67
CA VAL A 80 -2.97 -16.17 -7.64
C VAL A 80 -3.84 -16.22 -6.39
N VAL A 81 -5.16 -16.29 -6.58
CA VAL A 81 -6.16 -16.32 -5.52
C VAL A 81 -6.54 -17.77 -5.21
N GLU A 82 -6.43 -18.15 -3.95
CA GLU A 82 -6.86 -19.46 -3.44
C GLU A 82 -8.08 -19.31 -2.54
N ASP A 83 -9.13 -20.04 -2.82
CA ASP A 83 -10.28 -20.24 -1.94
C ASP A 83 -9.98 -21.36 -0.94
N VAL A 84 -9.51 -20.99 0.25
CA VAL A 84 -8.94 -21.95 1.22
C VAL A 84 -10.04 -22.58 2.11
N ALA A 85 -10.97 -21.77 2.61
CA ALA A 85 -12.04 -22.20 3.50
C ALA A 85 -13.23 -21.24 3.42
N SER A 86 -14.34 -21.57 4.09
CA SER A 86 -15.58 -20.75 4.05
C SER A 86 -15.36 -19.26 4.36
N GLY A 87 -14.51 -18.96 5.33
CA GLY A 87 -14.15 -17.58 5.74
C GLY A 87 -12.69 -17.20 5.43
N PHE A 88 -11.97 -17.95 4.59
CA PHE A 88 -10.55 -17.69 4.37
C PHE A 88 -10.18 -17.69 2.88
N VAL A 89 -9.47 -16.64 2.48
CA VAL A 89 -8.89 -16.47 1.14
C VAL A 89 -7.39 -16.25 1.31
N ARG A 90 -6.58 -16.87 0.45
CA ARG A 90 -5.15 -16.62 0.38
C ARG A 90 -4.78 -16.12 -1.01
N VAL A 91 -3.84 -15.18 -1.09
CA VAL A 91 -3.31 -14.68 -2.36
C VAL A 91 -1.80 -14.75 -2.34
N ASP A 92 -1.24 -15.33 -3.39
CA ASP A 92 0.17 -15.15 -3.73
C ASP A 92 0.28 -13.98 -4.70
N ALA A 93 0.99 -12.93 -4.31
CA ALA A 93 1.12 -11.71 -5.11
C ALA A 93 2.22 -11.80 -6.17
N ASP A 94 2.87 -12.96 -6.35
CA ASP A 94 3.91 -13.18 -7.35
C ASP A 94 5.05 -12.13 -7.26
N ASN A 95 5.50 -11.84 -6.04
CA ASN A 95 6.47 -10.79 -5.74
C ASN A 95 6.05 -9.38 -6.23
N GLY A 96 4.77 -9.16 -6.44
CA GLY A 96 4.18 -7.90 -6.88
C GLY A 96 3.76 -6.98 -5.74
N PHE A 97 2.92 -6.01 -6.07
CA PHE A 97 2.34 -5.09 -5.09
C PHE A 97 1.09 -5.69 -4.43
N ALA A 98 0.86 -5.33 -3.17
CA ALA A 98 -0.25 -5.86 -2.38
C ALA A 98 -1.62 -5.38 -2.89
N GLN A 99 -1.72 -4.15 -3.43
CA GLN A 99 -2.98 -3.59 -3.91
C GLN A 99 -3.59 -4.37 -5.09
N PRO A 100 -2.84 -4.74 -6.14
CA PRO A 100 -3.35 -5.65 -7.17
C PRO A 100 -3.78 -7.02 -6.63
N ALA A 101 -3.07 -7.55 -5.62
CA ALA A 101 -3.43 -8.82 -4.99
C ALA A 101 -4.74 -8.71 -4.19
N LEU A 102 -4.94 -7.62 -3.47
CA LEU A 102 -6.18 -7.31 -2.77
C LEU A 102 -7.35 -7.18 -3.76
N GLU A 103 -7.17 -6.42 -4.83
CA GLU A 103 -8.22 -6.22 -5.85
C GLU A 103 -8.62 -7.54 -6.51
N ALA A 104 -7.66 -8.41 -6.81
CA ALA A 104 -7.96 -9.73 -7.38
C ALA A 104 -8.83 -10.62 -6.47
N ALA A 105 -8.69 -10.47 -5.14
CA ALA A 105 -9.43 -11.26 -4.17
C ALA A 105 -10.72 -10.60 -3.66
N ARG A 106 -10.90 -9.29 -3.87
CA ARG A 106 -11.94 -8.48 -3.22
C ARG A 106 -13.33 -9.06 -3.37
N SER A 107 -13.76 -9.38 -4.58
CA SER A 107 -15.10 -9.92 -4.83
C SER A 107 -15.35 -11.25 -4.11
N LEU A 108 -14.35 -12.12 -4.04
CA LEU A 108 -14.46 -13.39 -3.31
C LEU A 108 -14.53 -13.14 -1.80
N LEU A 109 -13.70 -12.24 -1.27
CA LEU A 109 -13.66 -11.90 0.14
C LEU A 109 -14.99 -11.31 0.62
N VAL A 110 -15.57 -10.39 -0.14
CA VAL A 110 -16.88 -9.79 0.15
C VAL A 110 -17.99 -10.85 0.20
N ARG A 111 -18.05 -11.73 -0.80
CA ARG A 111 -19.04 -12.82 -0.79
C ARG A 111 -18.91 -13.71 0.44
N LYS A 112 -17.67 -14.08 0.81
CA LYS A 112 -17.41 -14.89 2.00
C LYS A 112 -17.79 -14.17 3.29
N ALA A 113 -17.45 -12.90 3.44
CA ALA A 113 -17.81 -12.09 4.59
C ALA A 113 -19.33 -12.03 4.77
N ARG A 114 -20.07 -11.84 3.68
CA ARG A 114 -21.55 -11.81 3.72
C ARG A 114 -22.17 -13.16 4.05
N SER A 115 -21.58 -14.26 3.59
CA SER A 115 -22.14 -15.59 3.82
C SER A 115 -21.73 -16.19 5.17
N ALA A 116 -20.50 -15.95 5.65
CA ALA A 116 -19.96 -16.51 6.88
C ALA A 116 -19.96 -15.53 8.07
N GLY A 117 -20.36 -14.26 7.86
CA GLY A 117 -20.35 -13.19 8.88
C GLY A 117 -18.98 -12.56 9.09
N ILE A 118 -17.91 -13.25 8.74
CA ILE A 118 -16.51 -12.78 8.79
C ILE A 118 -15.70 -13.47 7.71
N ALA A 119 -14.71 -12.78 7.14
CA ALA A 119 -13.73 -13.39 6.27
C ALA A 119 -12.33 -12.81 6.48
N LEU A 120 -11.32 -13.63 6.26
CA LEU A 120 -9.91 -13.29 6.34
C LEU A 120 -9.26 -13.40 4.96
N LEU A 121 -8.44 -12.41 4.62
CA LEU A 121 -7.55 -12.45 3.46
C LEU A 121 -6.09 -12.42 3.94
N ALA A 122 -5.31 -13.39 3.53
CA ALA A 122 -3.86 -13.38 3.71
C ALA A 122 -3.15 -13.21 2.36
N ILE A 123 -2.37 -12.13 2.23
CA ILE A 123 -1.55 -11.86 1.04
C ILE A 123 -0.09 -12.15 1.39
N ARG A 124 0.57 -12.95 0.56
CA ARG A 124 1.99 -13.29 0.70
C ARG A 124 2.78 -12.91 -0.57
N ASN A 125 4.10 -12.90 -0.46
CA ASN A 125 5.01 -12.55 -1.56
C ASN A 125 4.63 -11.20 -2.18
N SER A 126 4.39 -10.18 -1.32
CA SER A 126 3.88 -8.88 -1.73
C SER A 126 4.69 -7.75 -1.12
N HIS A 127 4.65 -6.60 -1.80
CA HIS A 127 5.23 -5.36 -1.34
C HIS A 127 4.13 -4.31 -1.13
N HIS A 128 4.13 -3.68 0.06
CA HIS A 128 3.15 -2.66 0.42
C HIS A 128 3.88 -1.37 0.81
N PHE A 129 3.82 -0.36 -0.04
CA PHE A 129 4.44 0.96 0.19
C PHE A 129 3.42 2.07 0.43
N ALA A 130 2.15 1.74 0.35
CA ALA A 130 1.04 2.67 0.40
C ALA A 130 0.48 2.87 1.82
N ALA A 131 -0.49 3.76 1.95
CA ALA A 131 -1.33 3.87 3.13
C ALA A 131 -2.32 2.70 3.20
N LEU A 132 -2.76 2.33 4.41
CA LEU A 132 -3.66 1.19 4.62
C LEU A 132 -5.13 1.54 4.49
N TRP A 133 -5.53 2.80 4.72
CA TRP A 133 -6.95 3.16 4.66
C TRP A 133 -7.57 3.00 3.26
N PRO A 134 -6.88 3.29 2.13
CA PRO A 134 -7.48 3.05 0.80
C PRO A 134 -7.73 1.57 0.51
N ASP A 135 -7.05 0.67 1.22
CA ASP A 135 -7.28 -0.77 1.09
C ASP A 135 -8.62 -1.20 1.73
N VAL A 136 -9.10 -0.47 2.74
CA VAL A 136 -10.32 -0.81 3.49
C VAL A 136 -11.54 0.01 3.10
N GLU A 137 -11.39 1.20 2.53
CA GLU A 137 -12.49 2.05 2.08
C GLU A 137 -13.52 1.33 1.18
N PRO A 138 -13.12 0.56 0.15
CA PRO A 138 -14.06 -0.12 -0.72
C PRO A 138 -14.97 -1.13 0.00
N PHE A 139 -14.51 -1.69 1.12
CA PHE A 139 -15.34 -2.59 1.93
C PHE A 139 -16.36 -1.81 2.77
N ALA A 140 -16.00 -0.62 3.25
CA ALA A 140 -16.91 0.26 3.97
C ALA A 140 -18.03 0.77 3.05
N GLU A 141 -17.73 1.09 1.79
CA GLU A 141 -18.72 1.44 0.78
C GLU A 141 -19.73 0.30 0.50
N GLU A 142 -19.28 -0.95 0.69
CA GLU A 142 -20.14 -2.14 0.59
C GLU A 142 -20.86 -2.49 1.91
N GLY A 143 -20.78 -1.63 2.95
CA GLY A 143 -21.42 -1.83 4.24
C GLY A 143 -20.73 -2.85 5.14
N LEU A 144 -19.45 -3.11 4.93
CA LEU A 144 -18.62 -4.02 5.73
C LEU A 144 -17.67 -3.24 6.63
N VAL A 145 -17.31 -3.81 7.78
CA VAL A 145 -16.20 -3.36 8.60
C VAL A 145 -14.94 -4.12 8.15
N ALA A 146 -13.85 -3.41 7.90
CA ALA A 146 -12.60 -4.01 7.48
C ALA A 146 -11.43 -3.52 8.34
N LEU A 147 -10.46 -4.40 8.57
CA LEU A 147 -9.20 -4.12 9.23
C LEU A 147 -8.06 -4.61 8.34
N SER A 148 -7.12 -3.73 8.03
CA SER A 148 -5.89 -4.07 7.30
C SER A 148 -4.68 -3.96 8.23
N VAL A 149 -3.81 -4.95 8.17
CA VAL A 149 -2.53 -4.97 8.89
C VAL A 149 -1.42 -5.42 7.95
N VAL A 150 -0.22 -4.90 8.14
CA VAL A 150 0.93 -5.24 7.30
C VAL A 150 2.16 -5.48 8.17
N ASN A 151 2.94 -6.51 7.81
CA ASN A 151 4.28 -6.68 8.36
C ASN A 151 5.20 -5.63 7.72
N SER A 152 5.76 -4.75 8.54
CA SER A 152 6.68 -3.71 8.09
C SER A 152 8.04 -3.87 8.75
N MET A 153 9.06 -3.27 8.15
CA MET A 153 10.31 -3.04 8.86
C MET A 153 10.07 -2.12 10.05
N THR A 154 10.91 -2.23 11.08
CA THR A 154 10.80 -1.46 12.34
C THR A 154 11.13 0.03 12.08
N CYS A 155 10.26 0.72 11.34
CA CYS A 155 10.43 2.13 10.96
C CYS A 155 9.54 3.08 11.76
N VAL A 156 8.56 2.54 12.50
CA VAL A 156 7.59 3.33 13.27
C VAL A 156 7.69 2.92 14.72
N VAL A 157 7.91 3.91 15.58
CA VAL A 157 7.97 3.72 17.04
C VAL A 157 6.91 4.61 17.69
N PRO A 158 6.26 4.17 18.76
CA PRO A 158 5.34 5.01 19.51
C PRO A 158 6.07 6.20 20.13
N HIS A 159 5.40 7.33 20.17
CA HIS A 159 5.96 8.63 20.57
C HIS A 159 6.61 8.65 21.98
N LEU A 160 6.27 7.74 22.87
CA LEU A 160 6.70 7.79 24.26
C LEU A 160 7.47 6.56 24.78
N SER A 161 7.75 5.55 23.97
CA SER A 161 8.45 4.36 24.49
C SER A 161 9.11 3.50 23.44
N LEU A 162 10.37 3.77 23.16
CA LEU A 162 11.24 2.87 22.42
C LEU A 162 11.51 1.55 23.18
N ILE A 163 11.52 1.59 24.52
CA ILE A 163 11.91 0.46 25.38
C ILE A 163 10.78 -0.56 25.52
N HIS A 164 9.51 -0.12 25.56
CA HIS A 164 8.40 -1.01 25.87
C HIS A 164 7.82 -1.74 24.63
N ILE A 165 8.17 -1.31 23.43
CA ILE A 165 7.58 -1.89 22.20
C ILE A 165 8.63 -2.41 21.22
N SER A 166 9.83 -1.86 21.18
CA SER A 166 10.92 -2.36 20.33
C SER A 166 11.78 -3.47 20.98
N GLU A 167 11.67 -3.65 22.28
CA GLU A 167 12.23 -4.82 22.98
C GLU A 167 11.07 -5.63 23.56
N PRO A 168 10.50 -6.61 22.84
CA PRO A 168 9.68 -7.63 23.45
C PRO A 168 10.55 -8.32 24.49
N THR A 169 10.09 -8.37 25.73
CA THR A 169 10.73 -9.02 26.86
C THR A 169 11.35 -10.33 26.39
N ARG A 170 12.66 -10.40 26.28
CA ARG A 170 13.35 -11.66 26.05
C ARG A 170 12.99 -12.53 27.25
N LEU A 171 12.14 -13.50 27.05
CA LEU A 171 11.99 -14.60 27.99
C LEU A 171 13.40 -15.19 28.18
N ARG A 172 14.05 -14.86 29.28
CA ARG A 172 15.26 -15.53 29.72
C ARG A 172 14.86 -17.00 29.89
N ARG A 173 15.37 -17.87 29.04
CA ARG A 173 15.41 -19.28 29.36
C ARG A 173 16.17 -19.40 30.67
N ILE A 174 15.47 -19.75 31.73
CA ILE A 174 16.08 -20.25 32.95
C ILE A 174 16.51 -21.67 32.60
N SER A 175 17.81 -21.88 32.49
CA SER A 175 18.45 -23.19 32.39
C SER A 175 18.46 -23.85 33.78
#